data_7ad5f67fc686f9ee0768389a229268c7
#
_entry.id   7ad5f67fc686f9ee0768389a229268c7
#
_cell.length_a   1.000
_cell.length_b   1.000
_cell.length_c   1.000
_cell.angle_alpha   90.00
_cell.angle_beta   90.00
_cell.angle_gamma   90.00
#
_symmetry.space_group_name_H-M   'P 1'
#
loop_
_entity.id
_entity.type
_entity.pdbx_description
1 polymer ?
#
loop_
_entity_poly.entity_id
_entity_poly.type
_entity_poly.pdbx_seq_one_letter_code
_entity_poly.pdbx_strand_id
1 'polypeptide(L)'
;MMYQIRNKVAVMLIGLTFLVSCHGLEELNENPNQISAETVEPNLLVPTVITGAAKNTLDLGFGDLAGVMQHTQKDGWSGGHNTYDWGNDSHSWNGLYSILTNNKTLIQKAESENLEFHLGVGLVMRAYLFGMITDLWGDAPYSEALRGDEGAEFFNAAFDNQKDIYLGILDDLARANTLLSKDQNAYLGIKPSQDVLFKGNASKWRKFANSLALRYYMRLSEKEPGLAEDGIKRIASNPGQFPLILNAADDAAMDYIGTTGNDSWPTNTKFDTDSQGAYFRIKMAETLVEVLKSLEDPRLGVWANKVGVPLVLDAGAPDGTDYMEDGERHVSQDIVDAYEEVVGEPVNFAKDYIGLPTAITLGPAYNLKKEFKQGSYNPHVSQLNDIYKEASGPLLKARLLSAAEVHFVLAEAALKGWVSGGPEPHYNEGVKQSLETWGVGGSFNGYIAGAPYGGLEDIMQQKWIANWTSAAEAWFDYRRTGLPNLQTGEASKRDALPLRFYYHINEIDTNADNADAAISRLEATQFKGEDTSNNSAWSKMWVLQGTGKPY
;
A
#
# COMPACT_ATOMS: atom_id res chain seq x y z
N MET A 1 -74.43 -34.23 1.56
CA MET A 1 -74.16 -32.91 2.21
C MET A 1 -73.07 -33.00 3.29
N MET A 2 -73.04 -33.98 4.14
CA MET A 2 -71.98 -34.16 5.21
C MET A 2 -70.57 -34.45 4.69
N TYR A 3 -70.43 -35.09 3.52
CA TYR A 3 -69.10 -35.42 2.96
C TYR A 3 -68.38 -34.20 2.36
N GLN A 4 -69.12 -33.26 1.79
CA GLN A 4 -68.53 -32.00 1.25
C GLN A 4 -68.12 -31.01 2.34
N ILE A 5 -68.77 -31.04 3.49
CA ILE A 5 -68.40 -30.17 4.64
C ILE A 5 -67.11 -30.70 5.28
N ARG A 6 -66.94 -32.01 5.40
CA ARG A 6 -65.74 -32.65 5.96
C ARG A 6 -64.46 -32.35 5.15
N ASN A 7 -64.57 -32.33 3.83
CA ASN A 7 -63.43 -32.00 2.95
C ASN A 7 -63.07 -30.50 2.96
N LYS A 8 -64.07 -29.61 3.10
CA LYS A 8 -63.79 -28.16 3.25
C LYS A 8 -63.17 -27.81 4.59
N VAL A 9 -63.55 -28.49 5.66
CA VAL A 9 -62.94 -28.32 7.01
C VAL A 9 -61.54 -28.89 7.04
N ALA A 10 -61.27 -30.03 6.37
CA ALA A 10 -59.93 -30.60 6.27
C ALA A 10 -58.96 -29.71 5.44
N VAL A 11 -59.42 -29.12 4.37
CA VAL A 11 -58.62 -28.17 3.54
C VAL A 11 -58.38 -26.88 4.31
N MET A 12 -59.36 -26.40 5.10
CA MET A 12 -59.18 -25.20 5.92
C MET A 12 -58.24 -25.42 7.12
N LEU A 13 -58.20 -26.61 7.74
CA LEU A 13 -57.25 -26.98 8.77
C LEU A 13 -55.82 -27.13 8.19
N ILE A 14 -55.66 -27.71 7.02
CA ILE A 14 -54.34 -27.81 6.33
C ILE A 14 -53.84 -26.41 5.90
N GLY A 15 -54.71 -25.50 5.51
CA GLY A 15 -54.35 -24.10 5.20
C GLY A 15 -53.93 -23.30 6.42
N LEU A 16 -54.52 -23.57 7.63
CA LEU A 16 -54.10 -22.89 8.84
C LEU A 16 -52.77 -23.39 9.40
N THR A 17 -52.37 -24.65 9.13
CA THR A 17 -51.05 -25.18 9.60
C THR A 17 -49.88 -24.61 8.80
N PHE A 18 -50.11 -24.13 7.56
CA PHE A 18 -49.06 -23.44 6.77
C PHE A 18 -48.84 -21.98 7.17
N LEU A 19 -49.75 -21.35 7.90
CA LEU A 19 -49.59 -19.96 8.35
C LEU A 19 -48.83 -19.82 9.68
N VAL A 20 -48.58 -20.92 10.41
CA VAL A 20 -47.85 -20.89 11.68
C VAL A 20 -46.40 -21.30 11.54
N SER A 21 -45.95 -21.71 10.32
CA SER A 21 -44.58 -22.20 10.07
C SER A 21 -43.55 -21.09 9.76
N CYS A 22 -43.94 -19.80 9.75
CA CYS A 22 -43.00 -18.71 9.45
C CYS A 22 -42.39 -18.01 10.68
N HIS A 23 -42.66 -18.46 11.89
CA HIS A 23 -42.15 -17.82 13.14
C HIS A 23 -40.86 -18.42 13.67
N GLY A 24 -40.01 -19.03 12.89
CA GLY A 24 -38.75 -19.61 13.35
C GLY A 24 -37.64 -19.61 12.31
N LEU A 25 -37.89 -18.99 11.13
CA LEU A 25 -36.87 -18.96 10.07
C LEU A 25 -35.77 -17.92 10.35
N GLU A 26 -36.04 -16.91 11.14
CA GLU A 26 -35.02 -15.93 11.54
C GLU A 26 -34.03 -16.54 12.53
N GLU A 27 -34.50 -17.31 13.54
CA GLU A 27 -33.62 -18.02 14.49
C GLU A 27 -32.78 -19.14 13.83
N LEU A 28 -33.28 -19.75 12.74
CA LEU A 28 -32.55 -20.78 11.98
C LEU A 28 -31.49 -20.20 11.01
N ASN A 29 -31.58 -18.92 10.70
CA ASN A 29 -30.59 -18.21 9.90
C ASN A 29 -29.49 -17.54 10.75
N GLU A 30 -29.62 -17.49 12.05
CA GLU A 30 -28.54 -17.06 12.91
C GLU A 30 -27.50 -18.19 13.00
N ASN A 31 -26.33 -17.96 12.40
CA ASN A 31 -25.20 -18.87 12.59
C ASN A 31 -24.76 -18.81 14.07
N PRO A 32 -24.95 -19.86 14.88
CA PRO A 32 -24.64 -19.84 16.30
C PRO A 32 -23.15 -19.64 16.60
N ASN A 33 -22.31 -19.74 15.59
CA ASN A 33 -20.87 -19.47 15.66
C ASN A 33 -20.50 -18.07 15.10
N GLN A 34 -21.47 -17.28 14.66
CA GLN A 34 -21.25 -15.92 14.22
C GLN A 34 -21.45 -14.96 15.40
N ILE A 35 -20.39 -14.27 15.80
CA ILE A 35 -20.48 -13.20 16.78
C ILE A 35 -21.26 -12.05 16.14
N SER A 36 -22.43 -11.70 16.69
CA SER A 36 -23.22 -10.58 16.20
C SER A 36 -22.55 -9.24 16.52
N ALA A 37 -22.83 -8.20 15.73
CA ALA A 37 -22.35 -6.85 16.00
C ALA A 37 -22.77 -6.35 17.39
N GLU A 38 -23.89 -6.86 17.92
CA GLU A 38 -24.42 -6.50 19.25
C GLU A 38 -23.61 -7.11 20.40
N THR A 39 -23.04 -8.29 20.21
CA THR A 39 -22.36 -9.05 21.25
C THR A 39 -20.84 -9.04 21.16
N VAL A 40 -20.26 -8.54 20.05
CA VAL A 40 -18.82 -8.50 19.87
C VAL A 40 -18.14 -7.55 20.86
N GLU A 41 -17.08 -8.01 21.51
CA GLU A 41 -16.23 -7.14 22.35
C GLU A 41 -15.34 -6.24 21.50
N PRO A 42 -15.20 -4.93 21.82
CA PRO A 42 -14.32 -4.00 21.08
C PRO A 42 -12.89 -4.50 20.89
N ASN A 43 -12.35 -5.16 21.90
CA ASN A 43 -10.98 -5.73 21.82
C ASN A 43 -10.81 -6.82 20.75
N LEU A 44 -11.86 -7.50 20.31
CA LEU A 44 -11.78 -8.49 19.22
C LEU A 44 -11.80 -7.82 17.84
N LEU A 45 -12.35 -6.61 17.74
CA LEU A 45 -12.37 -5.83 16.51
C LEU A 45 -11.05 -5.13 16.24
N VAL A 46 -10.32 -4.71 17.28
CA VAL A 46 -9.03 -4.02 17.16
C VAL A 46 -8.03 -4.79 16.28
N PRO A 47 -7.67 -6.07 16.58
CA PRO A 47 -6.74 -6.83 15.74
C PRO A 47 -7.28 -7.06 14.33
N THR A 48 -8.60 -7.25 14.16
CA THR A 48 -9.24 -7.46 12.85
C THR A 48 -9.04 -6.26 11.94
N VAL A 49 -9.32 -5.06 12.45
CA VAL A 49 -9.16 -3.80 11.71
C VAL A 49 -7.70 -3.53 11.38
N ILE A 50 -6.81 -3.63 12.36
CA ILE A 50 -5.39 -3.33 12.17
C ILE A 50 -4.75 -4.33 11.21
N THR A 51 -4.98 -5.63 11.40
CA THR A 51 -4.40 -6.68 10.54
C THR A 51 -4.90 -6.55 9.09
N GLY A 52 -6.21 -6.29 8.91
CA GLY A 52 -6.79 -6.06 7.59
C GLY A 52 -6.15 -4.87 6.89
N ALA A 53 -6.05 -3.73 7.57
CA ALA A 53 -5.41 -2.53 7.03
C ALA A 53 -3.93 -2.74 6.71
N ALA A 54 -3.17 -3.37 7.62
CA ALA A 54 -1.74 -3.61 7.45
C ALA A 54 -1.45 -4.54 6.26
N LYS A 55 -2.20 -5.63 6.12
CA LYS A 55 -2.07 -6.54 4.97
C LYS A 55 -2.41 -5.85 3.66
N ASN A 56 -3.54 -5.13 3.60
CA ASN A 56 -3.93 -4.39 2.40
C ASN A 56 -2.86 -3.36 2.00
N THR A 57 -2.28 -2.66 2.97
CA THR A 57 -1.20 -1.70 2.73
C THR A 57 0.03 -2.37 2.13
N LEU A 58 0.44 -3.53 2.67
CA LEU A 58 1.58 -4.26 2.14
C LEU A 58 1.27 -4.86 0.76
N ASP A 59 0.07 -5.41 0.56
CA ASP A 59 -0.35 -5.97 -0.72
C ASP A 59 -0.34 -4.91 -1.84
N LEU A 60 -0.72 -3.67 -1.53
CA LEU A 60 -0.58 -2.54 -2.44
C LEU A 60 0.89 -2.13 -2.59
N GLY A 61 1.58 -1.94 -1.47
CA GLY A 61 2.92 -1.34 -1.41
C GLY A 61 4.04 -2.27 -1.86
N PHE A 62 3.84 -3.59 -1.89
CA PHE A 62 4.79 -4.58 -2.39
C PHE A 62 4.24 -5.34 -3.62
N GLY A 63 3.02 -5.00 -4.04
CA GLY A 63 2.33 -5.46 -5.23
C GLY A 63 2.44 -4.49 -6.40
N ASP A 64 1.32 -4.19 -7.05
CA ASP A 64 1.30 -3.42 -8.31
C ASP A 64 1.89 -2.01 -8.18
N LEU A 65 1.71 -1.33 -7.04
CA LEU A 65 2.29 -0.01 -6.83
C LEU A 65 3.82 -0.04 -6.67
N ALA A 66 4.40 -1.16 -6.21
CA ALA A 66 5.86 -1.33 -6.24
C ALA A 66 6.39 -1.43 -7.68
N GLY A 67 5.61 -2.00 -8.60
CA GLY A 67 5.90 -1.98 -10.04
C GLY A 67 5.86 -0.56 -10.61
N VAL A 68 4.79 0.19 -10.32
CA VAL A 68 4.63 1.60 -10.74
C VAL A 68 5.79 2.47 -10.25
N MET A 69 6.17 2.31 -8.98
CA MET A 69 7.27 3.08 -8.37
C MET A 69 8.65 2.49 -8.65
N GLN A 70 8.73 1.46 -9.47
CA GLN A 70 9.98 0.82 -9.88
C GLN A 70 10.84 0.38 -8.69
N HIS A 71 10.17 -0.05 -7.61
CA HIS A 71 10.82 -0.77 -6.51
C HIS A 71 11.05 -2.23 -6.90
N THR A 72 10.05 -2.85 -7.49
CA THR A 72 10.11 -4.24 -7.94
C THR A 72 9.60 -4.39 -9.36
N GLN A 73 10.03 -5.45 -10.04
CA GLN A 73 9.47 -5.96 -11.27
C GLN A 73 9.22 -7.46 -11.11
N LYS A 74 8.29 -8.02 -11.89
CA LYS A 74 8.01 -9.46 -11.90
C LYS A 74 8.46 -10.07 -13.22
N ASP A 75 9.04 -11.24 -13.18
CA ASP A 75 9.45 -11.98 -14.37
C ASP A 75 8.35 -12.93 -14.93
N GLY A 76 7.12 -12.75 -14.47
CA GLY A 76 5.95 -13.47 -14.96
C GLY A 76 4.66 -13.03 -14.29
N TRP A 77 3.52 -13.19 -15.00
CA TRP A 77 2.19 -12.71 -14.58
C TRP A 77 2.24 -11.25 -14.14
N SER A 78 2.75 -10.40 -15.01
CA SER A 78 3.26 -9.07 -14.67
C SER A 78 2.48 -7.92 -15.30
N GLY A 79 1.38 -8.15 -16.03
CA GLY A 79 0.65 -7.10 -16.76
C GLY A 79 0.27 -5.92 -15.87
N GLY A 80 -0.46 -6.14 -14.78
CA GLY A 80 -0.82 -5.05 -13.85
C GLY A 80 0.37 -4.45 -13.12
N HIS A 81 1.38 -5.26 -12.80
CA HIS A 81 2.55 -4.84 -12.02
C HIS A 81 3.60 -4.07 -12.84
N ASN A 82 4.04 -4.66 -13.97
CA ASN A 82 5.16 -4.09 -14.73
C ASN A 82 4.72 -3.08 -15.79
N THR A 83 3.61 -3.39 -16.49
CA THR A 83 3.19 -2.63 -17.67
C THR A 83 1.99 -1.75 -17.43
N TYR A 84 1.49 -1.74 -16.19
CA TYR A 84 0.32 -0.95 -15.78
C TYR A 84 -0.92 -1.26 -16.63
N ASP A 85 -1.06 -2.53 -17.07
CA ASP A 85 -2.21 -2.98 -17.85
C ASP A 85 -3.46 -3.09 -16.96
N TRP A 86 -3.92 -1.94 -16.50
CA TRP A 86 -5.09 -1.79 -15.65
C TRP A 86 -6.33 -1.46 -16.48
N GLY A 87 -7.47 -1.97 -16.00
CA GLY A 87 -8.80 -1.66 -16.49
C GLY A 87 -9.75 -1.39 -15.31
N ASN A 88 -11.02 -1.20 -15.63
CA ASN A 88 -12.06 -0.99 -14.63
C ASN A 88 -12.44 -2.25 -13.82
N ASP A 89 -11.82 -3.38 -14.07
CA ASP A 89 -11.95 -4.65 -13.33
C ASP A 89 -10.71 -5.01 -12.49
N SER A 90 -9.65 -4.18 -12.55
CA SER A 90 -8.34 -4.52 -11.97
C SER A 90 -8.25 -4.31 -10.47
N HIS A 91 -8.85 -3.24 -9.94
CA HIS A 91 -8.72 -2.87 -8.53
C HIS A 91 -10.08 -2.52 -7.93
N SER A 92 -10.42 -3.15 -6.81
CA SER A 92 -11.67 -2.91 -6.08
C SER A 92 -11.38 -2.42 -4.65
N TRP A 93 -12.19 -1.50 -4.17
CA TRP A 93 -12.12 -1.01 -2.79
C TRP A 93 -12.90 -1.86 -1.78
N ASN A 94 -13.56 -2.95 -2.23
CA ASN A 94 -14.40 -3.80 -1.38
C ASN A 94 -13.66 -4.33 -0.14
N GLY A 95 -12.38 -4.67 -0.28
CA GLY A 95 -11.56 -5.09 0.85
C GLY A 95 -11.41 -4.01 1.91
N LEU A 96 -11.20 -2.75 1.50
CA LEU A 96 -11.07 -1.61 2.40
C LEU A 96 -12.41 -1.28 3.10
N TYR A 97 -13.53 -1.30 2.35
CA TYR A 97 -14.85 -1.10 2.96
C TYR A 97 -15.26 -2.24 3.89
N SER A 98 -14.86 -3.48 3.62
CA SER A 98 -15.05 -4.60 4.55
C SER A 98 -14.33 -4.38 5.89
N ILE A 99 -13.10 -3.84 5.85
CA ILE A 99 -12.37 -3.47 7.07
C ILE A 99 -13.06 -2.30 7.79
N LEU A 100 -13.53 -1.30 7.03
CA LEU A 100 -14.26 -0.14 7.57
C LEU A 100 -15.58 -0.54 8.23
N THR A 101 -16.26 -1.60 7.76
CA THR A 101 -17.46 -2.14 8.43
C THR A 101 -17.15 -2.63 9.83
N ASN A 102 -16.07 -3.40 10.01
CA ASN A 102 -15.61 -3.81 11.34
C ASN A 102 -15.18 -2.60 12.19
N ASN A 103 -14.57 -1.60 11.57
CA ASN A 103 -14.15 -0.38 12.27
C ASN A 103 -15.34 0.51 12.67
N LYS A 104 -16.43 0.58 11.88
CA LYS A 104 -17.69 1.23 12.26
C LYS A 104 -18.23 0.59 13.56
N THR A 105 -18.29 -0.74 13.59
CA THR A 105 -18.73 -1.48 14.79
C THR A 105 -17.84 -1.19 15.99
N LEU A 106 -16.51 -1.16 15.82
CA LEU A 106 -15.56 -0.78 16.87
C LEU A 106 -15.85 0.61 17.43
N ILE A 107 -16.04 1.61 16.57
CA ILE A 107 -16.34 3.00 16.96
C ILE A 107 -17.67 3.07 17.72
N GLN A 108 -18.75 2.47 17.19
CA GLN A 108 -20.07 2.49 17.81
C GLN A 108 -20.07 1.85 19.21
N LYS A 109 -19.39 0.71 19.36
CA LYS A 109 -19.22 0.05 20.65
C LYS A 109 -18.39 0.88 21.62
N ALA A 110 -17.28 1.43 21.17
CA ALA A 110 -16.42 2.27 21.98
C ALA A 110 -17.13 3.55 22.47
N GLU A 111 -18.01 4.14 21.65
CA GLU A 111 -18.84 5.30 22.03
C GLU A 111 -19.89 4.89 23.07
N SER A 112 -20.63 3.81 22.85
CA SER A 112 -21.70 3.34 23.75
C SER A 112 -21.17 2.91 25.12
N GLU A 113 -19.95 2.38 25.17
CA GLU A 113 -19.31 1.87 26.39
C GLU A 113 -18.33 2.89 27.01
N ASN A 114 -18.18 4.09 26.44
CA ASN A 114 -17.25 5.14 26.85
C ASN A 114 -15.78 4.67 26.90
N LEU A 115 -15.36 3.87 25.93
CA LEU A 115 -13.99 3.33 25.80
C LEU A 115 -13.13 4.26 24.93
N GLU A 116 -12.64 5.35 25.51
CA GLU A 116 -11.95 6.42 24.78
C GLU A 116 -10.70 5.96 24.04
N PHE A 117 -9.94 4.98 24.56
CA PHE A 117 -8.81 4.39 23.85
C PHE A 117 -9.27 3.72 22.55
N HIS A 118 -10.26 2.85 22.63
CA HIS A 118 -10.79 2.11 21.48
C HIS A 118 -11.42 3.06 20.45
N LEU A 119 -12.12 4.09 20.93
CA LEU A 119 -12.66 5.14 20.06
C LEU A 119 -11.53 5.88 19.34
N GLY A 120 -10.48 6.29 20.05
CA GLY A 120 -9.30 6.92 19.45
C GLY A 120 -8.63 6.05 18.40
N VAL A 121 -8.44 4.75 18.68
CA VAL A 121 -7.93 3.76 17.71
C VAL A 121 -8.84 3.64 16.49
N GLY A 122 -10.15 3.51 16.70
CA GLY A 122 -11.13 3.43 15.62
C GLY A 122 -11.12 4.65 14.70
N LEU A 123 -11.00 5.86 15.26
CA LEU A 123 -10.90 7.11 14.48
C LEU A 123 -9.61 7.19 13.67
N VAL A 124 -8.46 6.79 14.25
CA VAL A 124 -7.19 6.74 13.51
C VAL A 124 -7.28 5.77 12.35
N MET A 125 -7.85 4.57 12.56
CA MET A 125 -7.98 3.57 11.52
C MET A 125 -9.01 3.96 10.47
N ARG A 126 -10.10 4.67 10.84
CA ARG A 126 -11.06 5.24 9.88
C ARG A 126 -10.38 6.25 8.97
N ALA A 127 -9.63 7.18 9.55
CA ALA A 127 -8.87 8.19 8.81
C ALA A 127 -7.82 7.54 7.88
N TYR A 128 -7.12 6.52 8.34
CA TYR A 128 -6.16 5.78 7.53
C TYR A 128 -6.81 5.10 6.32
N LEU A 129 -7.89 4.36 6.52
CA LEU A 129 -8.56 3.59 5.47
C LEU A 129 -9.25 4.49 4.45
N PHE A 130 -9.98 5.52 4.87
CA PHE A 130 -10.59 6.48 3.93
C PHE A 130 -9.53 7.34 3.24
N GLY A 131 -8.43 7.66 3.92
CA GLY A 131 -7.28 8.31 3.30
C GLY A 131 -6.69 7.46 2.17
N MET A 132 -6.55 6.14 2.40
CA MET A 132 -6.12 5.20 1.36
C MET A 132 -7.11 5.14 0.20
N ILE A 133 -8.42 5.04 0.47
CA ILE A 133 -9.45 5.01 -0.56
C ILE A 133 -9.41 6.28 -1.42
N THR A 134 -9.42 7.45 -0.80
CA THR A 134 -9.44 8.70 -1.57
C THR A 134 -8.13 8.95 -2.30
N ASP A 135 -6.98 8.54 -1.73
CA ASP A 135 -5.68 8.60 -2.41
C ASP A 135 -5.62 7.68 -3.65
N LEU A 136 -6.29 6.54 -3.64
CA LEU A 136 -6.28 5.57 -4.73
C LEU A 136 -7.30 5.89 -5.84
N TRP A 137 -8.51 6.33 -5.50
CA TRP A 137 -9.62 6.52 -6.45
C TRP A 137 -10.07 7.96 -6.64
N GLY A 138 -9.84 8.85 -5.68
CA GLY A 138 -10.38 10.21 -5.65
C GLY A 138 -11.66 10.30 -4.84
N ASP A 139 -12.75 10.77 -5.45
CA ASP A 139 -14.07 10.80 -4.83
C ASP A 139 -14.54 9.38 -4.49
N ALA A 140 -15.20 9.20 -3.35
CA ALA A 140 -15.64 7.88 -2.90
C ALA A 140 -16.80 7.99 -1.90
N PRO A 141 -17.60 6.96 -1.69
CA PRO A 141 -18.57 6.94 -0.62
C PRO A 141 -17.90 7.15 0.74
N TYR A 142 -18.28 8.22 1.47
CA TYR A 142 -17.71 8.58 2.77
C TYR A 142 -18.79 8.88 3.80
N SER A 143 -19.57 9.94 3.60
CA SER A 143 -20.59 10.40 4.56
C SER A 143 -21.78 9.46 4.67
N GLU A 144 -22.18 8.82 3.57
CA GLU A 144 -23.24 7.82 3.50
C GLU A 144 -22.73 6.39 3.50
N ALA A 145 -21.41 6.20 3.50
CA ALA A 145 -20.81 4.86 3.48
C ALA A 145 -21.20 4.03 4.71
N LEU A 146 -21.34 2.71 4.50
CA LEU A 146 -21.56 1.73 5.58
C LEU A 146 -22.91 1.91 6.32
N ARG A 147 -23.90 2.56 5.69
CA ARG A 147 -25.21 2.84 6.27
C ARG A 147 -26.34 1.98 5.68
N GLY A 148 -26.00 0.93 4.92
CA GLY A 148 -26.98 0.05 4.31
C GLY A 148 -27.87 -0.69 5.33
N ASP A 149 -27.42 -0.82 6.59
CA ASP A 149 -28.22 -1.33 7.73
C ASP A 149 -29.26 -0.31 8.26
N GLU A 150 -29.13 0.97 7.88
CA GLU A 150 -30.04 2.05 8.29
C GLU A 150 -31.24 2.22 7.32
N GLY A 151 -31.12 1.77 6.06
CA GLY A 151 -32.21 1.83 5.09
C GLY A 151 -31.74 1.68 3.64
N ALA A 152 -32.69 1.38 2.76
CA ALA A 152 -32.43 1.16 1.33
C ALA A 152 -31.93 2.41 0.59
N GLU A 153 -32.18 3.60 1.11
CA GLU A 153 -31.69 4.87 0.59
C GLU A 153 -30.17 4.97 0.61
N PHE A 154 -29.47 4.18 1.45
CA PHE A 154 -28.01 4.14 1.53
C PHE A 154 -27.36 3.02 0.72
N PHE A 155 -28.15 2.22 -0.03
CA PHE A 155 -27.58 1.18 -0.88
C PHE A 155 -26.79 1.76 -2.06
N ASN A 156 -27.20 2.95 -2.54
CA ASN A 156 -26.52 3.72 -3.57
C ASN A 156 -25.89 4.97 -2.94
N ALA A 157 -24.94 4.77 -2.04
CA ALA A 157 -24.29 5.86 -1.31
C ALA A 157 -23.67 6.89 -2.27
N ALA A 158 -23.84 8.18 -1.94
CA ALA A 158 -23.23 9.27 -2.70
C ALA A 158 -21.69 9.20 -2.63
N PHE A 159 -21.02 9.58 -3.73
CA PHE A 159 -19.57 9.76 -3.74
C PHE A 159 -19.24 11.18 -3.31
N ASP A 160 -18.74 11.30 -2.09
CA ASP A 160 -18.26 12.57 -1.55
C ASP A 160 -17.05 13.09 -2.33
N ASN A 161 -16.92 14.42 -2.43
CA ASN A 161 -15.76 15.01 -3.06
C ASN A 161 -14.49 14.70 -2.28
N GLN A 162 -13.39 14.45 -2.96
CA GLN A 162 -12.11 14.14 -2.35
C GLN A 162 -11.67 15.17 -1.30
N LYS A 163 -11.98 16.46 -1.51
CA LYS A 163 -11.71 17.53 -0.53
C LYS A 163 -12.43 17.28 0.79
N ASP A 164 -13.72 16.95 0.72
CA ASP A 164 -14.55 16.77 1.92
C ASP A 164 -14.09 15.53 2.71
N ILE A 165 -13.65 14.47 2.00
CA ILE A 165 -13.05 13.28 2.61
C ILE A 165 -11.77 13.66 3.38
N TYR A 166 -10.85 14.43 2.77
CA TYR A 166 -9.64 14.88 3.48
C TYR A 166 -9.95 15.73 4.70
N LEU A 167 -10.92 16.63 4.64
CA LEU A 167 -11.31 17.43 5.80
C LEU A 167 -11.88 16.56 6.92
N GLY A 168 -12.72 15.59 6.58
CA GLY A 168 -13.29 14.67 7.56
C GLY A 168 -12.26 13.77 8.24
N ILE A 169 -11.28 13.22 7.49
CA ILE A 169 -10.21 12.41 8.09
C ILE A 169 -9.26 13.25 8.97
N LEU A 170 -9.01 14.50 8.62
CA LEU A 170 -8.23 15.42 9.47
C LEU A 170 -8.95 15.75 10.78
N ASP A 171 -10.27 15.87 10.75
CA ASP A 171 -11.09 16.07 11.96
C ASP A 171 -11.07 14.81 12.85
N ASP A 172 -11.20 13.62 12.26
CA ASP A 172 -11.05 12.34 12.98
C ASP A 172 -9.71 12.24 13.71
N LEU A 173 -8.62 12.62 13.06
CA LEU A 173 -7.28 12.60 13.64
C LEU A 173 -7.12 13.62 14.76
N ALA A 174 -7.71 14.80 14.63
CA ALA A 174 -7.72 15.81 15.70
C ALA A 174 -8.51 15.35 16.92
N ARG A 175 -9.66 14.70 16.71
CA ARG A 175 -10.46 14.09 17.78
C ARG A 175 -9.69 12.93 18.44
N ALA A 176 -9.04 12.06 17.64
CA ALA A 176 -8.22 10.96 18.14
C ALA A 176 -7.04 11.47 18.99
N ASN A 177 -6.32 12.51 18.54
CA ASN A 177 -5.26 13.13 19.33
C ASN A 177 -5.75 13.56 20.71
N THR A 178 -6.96 14.12 20.81
CA THR A 178 -7.55 14.56 22.08
C THR A 178 -7.91 13.35 22.96
N LEU A 179 -8.60 12.36 22.41
CA LEU A 179 -9.02 11.16 23.15
C LEU A 179 -7.81 10.37 23.69
N LEU A 180 -6.72 10.31 22.94
CA LEU A 180 -5.50 9.55 23.28
C LEU A 180 -4.48 10.36 24.11
N SER A 181 -4.86 11.53 24.65
CA SER A 181 -3.94 12.43 25.36
C SER A 181 -3.84 12.19 26.86
N LYS A 182 -4.66 11.31 27.41
CA LYS A 182 -4.70 10.99 28.85
C LYS A 182 -3.55 10.09 29.26
N ASP A 183 -3.29 10.02 30.58
CA ASP A 183 -2.39 9.03 31.15
C ASP A 183 -2.86 7.61 30.85
N GLN A 184 -1.93 6.69 30.58
CA GLN A 184 -2.22 5.30 30.18
C GLN A 184 -3.20 4.60 31.11
N ASN A 185 -3.08 4.82 32.42
CA ASN A 185 -3.93 4.19 33.44
C ASN A 185 -5.34 4.77 33.54
N ALA A 186 -5.63 5.86 32.83
CA ALA A 186 -6.96 6.46 32.77
C ALA A 186 -7.91 5.75 31.79
N TYR A 187 -7.35 4.91 30.89
CA TYR A 187 -8.16 4.20 29.91
C TYR A 187 -8.67 2.87 30.46
N LEU A 188 -9.93 2.58 30.16
CA LEU A 188 -10.59 1.35 30.56
C LEU A 188 -10.55 0.31 29.44
N GLY A 189 -10.59 -0.95 29.80
CA GLY A 189 -10.85 -2.08 28.90
C GLY A 189 -9.72 -2.45 27.92
N ILE A 190 -8.54 -1.84 28.00
CA ILE A 190 -7.42 -2.16 27.09
C ILE A 190 -6.94 -3.60 27.32
N LYS A 191 -6.88 -4.39 26.25
CA LYS A 191 -6.21 -5.71 26.22
C LYS A 191 -4.96 -5.61 25.32
N PRO A 192 -3.75 -5.42 25.88
CA PRO A 192 -2.53 -5.19 25.10
C PRO A 192 -2.22 -6.26 24.04
N SER A 193 -2.58 -7.52 24.30
CA SER A 193 -2.37 -8.62 23.36
C SER A 193 -3.26 -8.53 22.10
N GLN A 194 -4.31 -7.75 22.12
CA GLN A 194 -5.22 -7.55 21.00
C GLN A 194 -4.82 -6.37 20.11
N ASP A 195 -3.98 -5.47 20.58
CA ASP A 195 -3.40 -4.41 19.76
C ASP A 195 -2.08 -4.91 19.14
N VAL A 196 -2.16 -5.34 17.88
CA VAL A 196 -1.02 -5.90 17.13
C VAL A 196 -0.02 -4.84 16.71
N LEU A 197 -0.35 -3.55 16.81
CA LEU A 197 0.52 -2.46 16.40
C LEU A 197 1.35 -1.91 17.58
N PHE A 198 0.71 -1.47 18.65
CA PHE A 198 1.35 -0.75 19.74
C PHE A 198 1.11 -1.35 21.14
N LYS A 199 0.53 -2.54 21.19
CA LYS A 199 0.30 -3.27 22.46
C LYS A 199 -0.49 -2.46 23.49
N GLY A 200 -1.50 -1.71 23.03
CA GLY A 200 -2.38 -0.90 23.87
C GLY A 200 -1.76 0.43 24.34
N ASN A 201 -0.65 0.86 23.78
CA ASN A 201 0.02 2.11 24.17
C ASN A 201 -0.66 3.33 23.55
N ALA A 202 -1.42 4.08 24.34
CA ALA A 202 -2.17 5.25 23.89
C ALA A 202 -1.25 6.38 23.36
N SER A 203 -0.08 6.56 23.94
CA SER A 203 0.89 7.57 23.49
C SER A 203 1.42 7.25 22.09
N LYS A 204 1.68 5.99 21.75
CA LYS A 204 2.08 5.59 20.40
C LYS A 204 0.96 5.76 19.39
N TRP A 205 -0.28 5.42 19.75
CA TRP A 205 -1.46 5.71 18.92
C TRP A 205 -1.64 7.21 18.67
N ARG A 206 -1.41 8.05 19.70
CA ARG A 206 -1.45 9.51 19.57
C ARG A 206 -0.38 10.03 18.62
N LYS A 207 0.85 9.50 18.69
CA LYS A 207 1.92 9.80 17.74
C LYS A 207 1.51 9.41 16.32
N PHE A 208 0.91 8.25 16.15
CA PHE A 208 0.43 7.79 14.84
C PHE A 208 -0.65 8.72 14.28
N ALA A 209 -1.65 9.11 15.08
CA ALA A 209 -2.69 10.05 14.68
C ALA A 209 -2.11 11.39 14.17
N ASN A 210 -1.18 11.99 14.90
CA ASN A 210 -0.58 13.27 14.54
C ASN A 210 0.34 13.14 13.32
N SER A 211 1.06 12.02 13.19
CA SER A 211 1.94 11.76 12.05
C SER A 211 1.13 11.51 10.76
N LEU A 212 -0.04 10.85 10.86
CA LEU A 212 -0.99 10.76 9.75
C LEU A 212 -1.55 12.12 9.36
N ALA A 213 -1.92 12.96 10.33
CA ALA A 213 -2.37 14.31 10.04
C ALA A 213 -1.27 15.11 9.30
N LEU A 214 -0.02 15.00 9.73
CA LEU A 214 1.13 15.61 9.05
C LEU A 214 1.27 15.12 7.61
N ARG A 215 1.14 13.79 7.37
CA ARG A 215 1.13 13.17 6.02
C ARG A 215 0.03 13.78 5.16
N TYR A 216 -1.21 13.84 5.63
CA TYR A 216 -2.32 14.34 4.83
C TYR A 216 -2.27 15.85 4.59
N TYR A 217 -1.77 16.65 5.54
CA TYR A 217 -1.49 18.05 5.26
C TYR A 217 -0.43 18.22 4.16
N MET A 218 0.66 17.43 4.19
CA MET A 218 1.65 17.48 3.11
C MET A 218 1.07 16.97 1.77
N ARG A 219 0.18 15.96 1.79
CA ARG A 219 -0.55 15.50 0.60
C ARG A 219 -1.33 16.63 -0.08
N LEU A 220 -1.89 17.52 0.71
CA LEU A 220 -2.65 18.69 0.24
C LEU A 220 -1.77 19.90 -0.14
N SER A 221 -0.47 19.83 0.06
CA SER A 221 0.43 21.01 -0.03
C SER A 221 0.41 21.73 -1.37
N GLU A 222 0.19 21.03 -2.48
CA GLU A 222 0.12 21.62 -3.81
C GLU A 222 -1.32 22.09 -4.17
N LYS A 223 -2.34 21.45 -3.61
CA LYS A 223 -3.74 21.75 -3.92
C LYS A 223 -4.36 22.78 -2.98
N GLU A 224 -4.07 22.70 -1.70
CA GLU A 224 -4.58 23.58 -0.62
C GLU A 224 -3.39 24.07 0.25
N PRO A 225 -2.44 24.83 -0.33
CA PRO A 225 -1.18 25.16 0.36
C PRO A 225 -1.38 25.90 1.69
N GLY A 226 -2.39 26.79 1.78
CA GLY A 226 -2.68 27.49 3.03
C GLY A 226 -3.14 26.56 4.15
N LEU A 227 -4.03 25.60 3.86
CA LEU A 227 -4.49 24.60 4.81
C LEU A 227 -3.33 23.70 5.26
N ALA A 228 -2.49 23.28 4.31
CA ALA A 228 -1.33 22.45 4.57
C ALA A 228 -0.31 23.16 5.47
N GLU A 229 0.04 24.39 5.14
CA GLU A 229 0.97 25.22 5.91
C GLU A 229 0.49 25.42 7.36
N ASP A 230 -0.77 25.84 7.55
CA ASP A 230 -1.35 26.08 8.87
C ASP A 230 -1.37 24.80 9.72
N GLY A 231 -1.78 23.67 9.11
CA GLY A 231 -1.81 22.36 9.77
C GLY A 231 -0.43 21.87 10.19
N ILE A 232 0.55 21.94 9.29
CA ILE A 232 1.92 21.50 9.55
C ILE A 232 2.59 22.41 10.61
N LYS A 233 2.46 23.73 10.47
CA LYS A 233 2.98 24.68 11.46
C LYS A 233 2.41 24.43 12.85
N ARG A 234 1.10 24.22 12.95
CA ARG A 234 0.44 23.91 14.22
C ARG A 234 1.01 22.66 14.88
N ILE A 235 1.18 21.58 14.11
CA ILE A 235 1.69 20.30 14.62
C ILE A 235 3.17 20.44 15.02
N ALA A 236 4.01 20.94 14.12
CA ALA A 236 5.46 21.01 14.33
C ALA A 236 5.87 21.98 15.44
N SER A 237 5.12 23.08 15.63
CA SER A 237 5.42 24.07 16.66
C SER A 237 4.97 23.68 18.07
N ASN A 238 4.18 22.63 18.21
CA ASN A 238 3.61 22.21 19.49
C ASN A 238 3.81 20.71 19.77
N PRO A 239 5.07 20.22 19.88
CA PRO A 239 5.37 18.78 19.99
C PRO A 239 4.80 18.12 21.25
N GLY A 240 4.56 18.86 22.32
CA GLY A 240 3.88 18.36 23.52
C GLY A 240 2.39 18.11 23.31
N GLN A 241 1.75 18.91 22.46
CA GLN A 241 0.34 18.75 22.10
C GLN A 241 0.13 17.78 20.92
N PHE A 242 1.07 17.75 20.00
CA PHE A 242 1.04 16.92 18.80
C PHE A 242 2.33 16.08 18.68
N PRO A 243 2.54 15.08 19.57
CA PRO A 243 3.71 14.22 19.47
C PRO A 243 3.70 13.41 18.17
N LEU A 244 4.88 13.22 17.56
CA LEU A 244 5.07 12.54 16.28
C LEU A 244 5.86 11.24 16.45
N ILE A 245 5.78 10.37 15.47
CA ILE A 245 6.68 9.23 15.29
C ILE A 245 8.01 9.76 14.74
N LEU A 246 9.03 9.84 15.60
CA LEU A 246 10.35 10.37 15.25
C LEU A 246 11.48 9.34 15.38
N ASN A 247 11.17 8.13 15.81
CA ASN A 247 12.14 7.05 15.97
C ASN A 247 11.58 5.76 15.36
N ALA A 248 12.40 4.97 14.69
CA ALA A 248 12.02 3.70 14.08
C ALA A 248 11.37 2.71 15.07
N ALA A 249 11.72 2.79 16.36
CA ALA A 249 11.09 2.00 17.43
C ALA A 249 9.61 2.35 17.69
N ASP A 250 9.13 3.49 17.16
CA ASP A 250 7.74 3.95 17.25
C ASP A 250 6.98 3.77 15.93
N ASP A 251 7.61 3.21 14.89
CA ASP A 251 6.97 2.96 13.59
C ASP A 251 5.62 2.26 13.76
N ALA A 252 4.62 2.72 13.03
CA ALA A 252 3.33 2.04 12.94
C ALA A 252 3.50 0.83 12.01
N ALA A 253 4.01 -0.26 12.57
CA ALA A 253 4.38 -1.46 11.84
C ALA A 253 3.87 -2.73 12.52
N MET A 254 3.17 -3.58 11.76
CA MET A 254 2.65 -4.87 12.23
C MET A 254 3.65 -5.99 11.94
N ASP A 255 3.93 -6.80 12.97
CA ASP A 255 4.70 -8.04 12.83
C ASP A 255 3.84 -9.17 12.24
N TYR A 256 4.47 -10.02 11.41
CA TYR A 256 3.89 -11.30 10.99
C TYR A 256 4.19 -12.39 12.02
N ILE A 257 3.21 -13.27 12.28
CA ILE A 257 3.35 -14.36 13.26
C ILE A 257 4.10 -15.55 12.67
N GLY A 258 3.82 -15.90 11.40
CA GLY A 258 4.52 -16.97 10.66
C GLY A 258 4.09 -18.38 11.04
N THR A 259 2.86 -18.58 11.55
CA THR A 259 2.34 -19.89 11.96
C THR A 259 1.46 -20.54 10.92
N THR A 260 0.80 -19.77 10.07
CA THR A 260 -0.04 -20.19 8.94
C THR A 260 0.28 -19.37 7.70
N GLY A 261 -0.18 -19.78 6.52
CA GLY A 261 -0.03 -18.99 5.29
C GLY A 261 -0.64 -17.60 5.41
N ASN A 262 -1.77 -17.48 6.11
CA ASN A 262 -2.49 -16.21 6.25
C ASN A 262 -1.83 -15.21 7.21
N ASP A 263 -1.01 -15.66 8.15
CA ASP A 263 -0.32 -14.81 9.13
C ASP A 263 1.18 -14.67 8.84
N SER A 264 1.59 -15.02 7.63
CA SER A 264 2.98 -15.02 7.18
C SER A 264 3.27 -13.91 6.18
N TRP A 265 4.54 -13.56 6.07
CA TRP A 265 5.04 -12.65 5.05
C TRP A 265 4.66 -13.14 3.63
N PRO A 266 4.16 -12.28 2.72
CA PRO A 266 3.55 -12.72 1.46
C PRO A 266 4.47 -13.51 0.51
N THR A 267 5.79 -13.30 0.58
CA THR A 267 6.73 -14.00 -0.30
C THR A 267 7.39 -15.22 0.36
N ASN A 268 6.91 -15.63 1.55
CA ASN A 268 7.51 -16.74 2.27
C ASN A 268 7.46 -18.05 1.47
N THR A 269 8.51 -18.86 1.58
CA THR A 269 8.59 -20.18 0.94
C THR A 269 8.20 -21.33 1.88
N LYS A 270 7.84 -21.02 3.12
CA LYS A 270 7.41 -22.01 4.11
C LYS A 270 6.01 -22.56 3.81
N PHE A 271 5.10 -21.67 3.39
CA PHE A 271 3.71 -22.02 3.07
C PHE A 271 3.42 -21.90 1.57
N ASP A 272 4.09 -21.00 0.83
CA ASP A 272 4.10 -20.96 -0.62
C ASP A 272 5.32 -21.75 -1.14
N THR A 273 5.12 -23.04 -1.34
CA THR A 273 6.18 -23.97 -1.78
C THR A 273 6.29 -24.08 -3.30
N ASP A 274 5.50 -23.31 -4.06
CA ASP A 274 5.57 -23.29 -5.51
C ASP A 274 6.91 -22.70 -5.97
N SER A 275 7.62 -23.42 -6.84
CA SER A 275 8.86 -22.93 -7.47
C SER A 275 8.65 -21.69 -8.36
N GLN A 276 7.41 -21.31 -8.62
CA GLN A 276 6.97 -20.10 -9.31
C GLN A 276 6.23 -19.15 -8.38
N GLY A 277 6.32 -19.36 -7.06
CA GLY A 277 5.70 -18.52 -6.03
C GLY A 277 6.20 -17.08 -6.04
N ALA A 278 5.58 -16.24 -5.22
CA ALA A 278 5.84 -14.80 -5.19
C ALA A 278 7.32 -14.46 -5.00
N TYR A 279 8.03 -15.18 -4.13
CA TYR A 279 9.47 -14.99 -3.91
C TYR A 279 10.28 -15.09 -5.21
N PHE A 280 10.02 -16.13 -6.03
CA PHE A 280 10.78 -16.37 -7.26
C PHE A 280 10.42 -15.40 -8.38
N ARG A 281 9.20 -14.89 -8.42
CA ARG A 281 8.75 -13.95 -9.45
C ARG A 281 9.19 -12.51 -9.21
N ILE A 282 9.18 -12.05 -7.95
CA ILE A 282 9.49 -10.66 -7.61
C ILE A 282 11.01 -10.47 -7.60
N LYS A 283 11.47 -9.47 -8.33
CA LYS A 283 12.85 -8.99 -8.36
C LYS A 283 12.88 -7.51 -8.02
N MET A 284 13.99 -7.00 -7.54
CA MET A 284 14.17 -5.55 -7.50
C MET A 284 14.20 -5.00 -8.91
N ALA A 285 13.59 -3.83 -9.12
CA ALA A 285 13.71 -3.12 -10.39
C ALA A 285 15.14 -2.60 -10.60
N GLU A 286 15.60 -2.59 -11.83
CA GLU A 286 16.92 -2.05 -12.20
C GLU A 286 17.06 -0.60 -11.75
N THR A 287 16.02 0.24 -11.94
CA THR A 287 15.99 1.63 -11.50
C THR A 287 16.39 1.78 -10.03
N LEU A 288 15.80 0.98 -9.12
CA LEU A 288 16.16 1.06 -7.71
C LEU A 288 17.56 0.48 -7.44
N VAL A 289 17.91 -0.63 -8.06
CA VAL A 289 19.23 -1.27 -7.87
C VAL A 289 20.34 -0.31 -8.26
N GLU A 290 20.25 0.35 -9.42
CA GLU A 290 21.29 1.26 -9.89
C GLU A 290 21.39 2.53 -9.01
N VAL A 291 20.28 3.06 -8.53
CA VAL A 291 20.30 4.16 -7.54
C VAL A 291 21.02 3.72 -6.25
N LEU A 292 20.67 2.56 -5.70
CA LEU A 292 21.29 2.05 -4.47
C LEU A 292 22.80 1.76 -4.66
N LYS A 293 23.19 1.23 -5.82
CA LYS A 293 24.62 1.02 -6.17
C LYS A 293 25.36 2.35 -6.27
N SER A 294 24.79 3.34 -6.95
CA SER A 294 25.42 4.66 -7.13
C SER A 294 25.65 5.40 -5.82
N LEU A 295 24.80 5.16 -4.82
CA LEU A 295 24.88 5.73 -3.49
C LEU A 295 25.68 4.86 -2.50
N GLU A 296 26.20 3.70 -2.93
CA GLU A 296 26.78 2.68 -2.03
C GLU A 296 25.85 2.34 -0.85
N ASP A 297 24.53 2.24 -1.13
CA ASP A 297 23.50 2.12 -0.10
C ASP A 297 23.54 0.75 0.60
N PRO A 298 23.75 0.71 1.92
CA PRO A 298 23.87 -0.54 2.65
C PRO A 298 22.56 -1.35 2.70
N ARG A 299 21.40 -0.74 2.39
CA ARG A 299 20.11 -1.43 2.34
C ARG A 299 20.02 -2.40 1.17
N LEU A 300 20.80 -2.20 0.09
CA LEU A 300 20.80 -3.09 -1.07
C LEU A 300 21.10 -4.54 -0.68
N GLY A 301 22.14 -4.77 0.14
CA GLY A 301 22.49 -6.11 0.61
C GLY A 301 21.48 -6.74 1.59
N VAL A 302 20.61 -5.92 2.19
CA VAL A 302 19.48 -6.41 3.02
C VAL A 302 18.30 -6.82 2.15
N TRP A 303 18.08 -6.14 1.02
CA TRP A 303 16.90 -6.32 0.17
C TRP A 303 17.12 -7.33 -0.97
N ALA A 304 18.35 -7.48 -1.46
CA ALA A 304 18.68 -8.41 -2.55
C ALA A 304 19.91 -9.26 -2.24
N ASN A 305 19.94 -10.45 -2.80
CA ASN A 305 21.13 -11.27 -2.94
C ASN A 305 21.94 -10.80 -4.15
N LYS A 306 23.25 -11.00 -4.08
CA LYS A 306 24.10 -10.84 -5.28
C LYS A 306 23.66 -11.84 -6.35
N VAL A 307 24.02 -11.56 -7.60
CA VAL A 307 23.84 -12.45 -8.74
C VAL A 307 24.44 -13.83 -8.42
N GLY A 308 23.64 -14.87 -8.64
CA GLY A 308 24.05 -16.25 -8.30
C GLY A 308 25.09 -16.82 -9.29
N VAL A 309 24.99 -16.48 -10.57
CA VAL A 309 25.89 -16.87 -11.64
C VAL A 309 26.14 -15.65 -12.53
N PRO A 310 27.22 -14.90 -12.32
CA PRO A 310 27.60 -13.81 -13.21
C PRO A 310 27.84 -14.26 -14.64
N LEU A 311 27.54 -13.38 -15.59
CA LEU A 311 27.86 -13.58 -17.01
C LEU A 311 29.24 -13.00 -17.32
N VAL A 312 29.96 -13.66 -18.21
CA VAL A 312 31.26 -13.21 -18.74
C VAL A 312 31.21 -13.27 -20.26
N LEU A 313 31.49 -12.14 -20.92
CA LEU A 313 31.64 -12.12 -22.37
C LEU A 313 33.01 -12.68 -22.73
N ASP A 314 33.03 -13.78 -23.47
CA ASP A 314 34.23 -14.34 -24.10
C ASP A 314 34.24 -13.96 -25.60
N ALA A 315 34.51 -12.68 -25.87
CA ALA A 315 34.41 -12.11 -27.22
C ALA A 315 35.37 -12.75 -28.26
N GLY A 316 36.39 -13.46 -27.84
CA GLY A 316 37.32 -14.18 -28.72
C GLY A 316 36.99 -15.66 -28.92
N ALA A 317 35.97 -16.17 -28.22
CA ALA A 317 35.57 -17.57 -28.33
C ALA A 317 34.87 -17.86 -29.67
N PRO A 318 34.91 -19.11 -30.16
CA PRO A 318 34.12 -19.53 -31.33
C PRO A 318 32.61 -19.33 -31.09
N ASP A 319 31.88 -19.06 -32.18
CA ASP A 319 30.42 -18.93 -32.16
C ASP A 319 29.75 -20.13 -31.46
N GLY A 320 28.70 -19.84 -30.68
CA GLY A 320 27.97 -20.85 -29.91
C GLY A 320 28.68 -21.31 -28.62
N THR A 321 29.76 -20.62 -28.20
CA THR A 321 30.45 -20.94 -26.94
C THR A 321 29.59 -20.55 -25.75
N ASP A 322 29.22 -21.53 -24.90
CA ASP A 322 28.43 -21.34 -23.67
C ASP A 322 28.86 -22.41 -22.64
N TYR A 323 29.62 -22.00 -21.63
CA TYR A 323 30.16 -22.91 -20.62
C TYR A 323 30.24 -22.28 -19.24
N MET A 324 30.37 -23.15 -18.21
CA MET A 324 30.57 -22.71 -16.82
C MET A 324 32.05 -22.88 -16.45
N GLU A 325 32.66 -21.83 -15.89
CA GLU A 325 33.98 -21.85 -15.30
C GLU A 325 34.00 -20.98 -14.03
N ASP A 326 34.57 -21.49 -12.96
CA ASP A 326 34.73 -20.80 -11.66
C ASP A 326 33.44 -20.17 -11.10
N GLY A 327 32.27 -20.75 -11.41
CA GLY A 327 30.97 -20.27 -10.98
C GLY A 327 30.38 -19.15 -11.84
N GLU A 328 31.05 -18.77 -12.92
CA GLU A 328 30.60 -17.81 -13.92
C GLU A 328 30.18 -18.53 -15.21
N ARG A 329 29.25 -17.94 -15.96
CA ARG A 329 28.82 -18.44 -17.28
C ARG A 329 29.47 -17.60 -18.37
N HIS A 330 30.34 -18.23 -19.15
CA HIS A 330 31.04 -17.64 -20.27
C HIS A 330 30.23 -17.83 -21.55
N VAL A 331 30.02 -16.76 -22.30
CA VAL A 331 29.25 -16.74 -23.55
C VAL A 331 30.00 -16.00 -24.66
N SER A 332 29.88 -16.49 -25.88
CA SER A 332 30.43 -15.81 -27.07
C SER A 332 29.56 -14.63 -27.51
N GLN A 333 30.13 -13.76 -28.35
CA GLN A 333 29.45 -12.55 -28.80
C GLN A 333 28.17 -12.84 -29.60
N ASP A 334 28.15 -13.89 -30.44
CA ASP A 334 26.97 -14.25 -31.24
C ASP A 334 25.77 -14.63 -30.39
N ILE A 335 25.98 -15.24 -29.19
CA ILE A 335 24.91 -15.53 -28.23
C ILE A 335 24.36 -14.24 -27.65
N VAL A 336 25.21 -13.29 -27.32
CA VAL A 336 24.81 -11.97 -26.81
C VAL A 336 24.02 -11.22 -27.88
N ASP A 337 24.52 -11.13 -29.09
CA ASP A 337 23.87 -10.44 -30.21
C ASP A 337 22.50 -11.05 -30.53
N ALA A 338 22.40 -12.38 -30.57
CA ALA A 338 21.13 -13.07 -30.79
C ALA A 338 20.11 -12.86 -29.66
N TYR A 339 20.58 -12.74 -28.42
CA TYR A 339 19.72 -12.42 -27.29
C TYR A 339 19.21 -10.97 -27.38
N GLU A 340 20.10 -10.01 -27.60
CA GLU A 340 19.77 -8.58 -27.68
C GLU A 340 18.82 -8.28 -28.84
N GLU A 341 18.97 -8.98 -29.98
CA GLU A 341 18.02 -8.87 -31.11
C GLU A 341 16.61 -9.34 -30.75
N VAL A 342 16.48 -10.36 -29.90
CA VAL A 342 15.17 -10.94 -29.53
C VAL A 342 14.52 -10.24 -28.37
N VAL A 343 15.31 -9.88 -27.34
CA VAL A 343 14.79 -9.34 -26.08
C VAL A 343 14.71 -7.83 -26.10
N GLY A 344 15.54 -7.17 -26.91
CA GLY A 344 15.60 -5.70 -27.01
C GLY A 344 16.37 -5.02 -25.87
N GLU A 345 16.95 -5.82 -24.95
CA GLU A 345 17.70 -5.31 -23.79
C GLU A 345 19.15 -5.81 -23.83
N PRO A 346 20.13 -4.98 -23.47
CA PRO A 346 21.52 -5.41 -23.42
C PRO A 346 21.75 -6.46 -22.34
N VAL A 347 22.73 -7.35 -22.57
CA VAL A 347 23.18 -8.29 -21.53
C VAL A 347 23.93 -7.53 -20.44
N ASN A 348 23.52 -7.72 -19.19
CA ASN A 348 24.17 -7.10 -18.05
C ASN A 348 25.22 -8.06 -17.45
N PHE A 349 26.50 -7.66 -17.52
CA PHE A 349 27.65 -8.43 -17.05
C PHE A 349 28.12 -8.04 -15.64
N ALA A 350 27.34 -7.28 -14.88
CA ALA A 350 27.70 -6.96 -13.50
C ALA A 350 27.82 -8.26 -12.65
N LYS A 351 28.82 -8.27 -11.77
CA LYS A 351 29.11 -9.45 -10.92
C LYS A 351 28.49 -9.36 -9.53
N ASP A 352 27.84 -8.25 -9.20
CA ASP A 352 27.27 -7.99 -7.87
C ASP A 352 25.74 -8.01 -7.89
N TYR A 353 25.10 -6.90 -8.26
CA TYR A 353 23.65 -6.77 -8.26
C TYR A 353 23.14 -6.36 -9.63
N ILE A 354 22.12 -7.05 -10.08
CA ILE A 354 21.41 -6.79 -11.34
C ILE A 354 19.91 -6.78 -11.05
N GLY A 355 19.25 -5.65 -11.28
CA GLY A 355 17.80 -5.52 -11.22
C GLY A 355 17.13 -5.99 -12.51
N LEU A 356 15.81 -6.16 -12.49
CA LEU A 356 15.02 -6.42 -13.68
C LEU A 356 14.60 -5.07 -14.30
N PRO A 357 14.89 -4.82 -15.59
CA PRO A 357 14.49 -3.58 -16.26
C PRO A 357 12.99 -3.34 -16.20
N THR A 358 12.59 -2.05 -16.19
CA THR A 358 11.20 -1.65 -16.03
C THR A 358 10.41 -1.90 -17.31
N ALA A 359 9.30 -2.62 -17.16
CA ALA A 359 8.30 -2.83 -18.23
C ALA A 359 8.91 -3.26 -19.58
N ILE A 360 9.78 -4.28 -19.57
CA ILE A 360 10.32 -4.88 -20.79
C ILE A 360 9.37 -5.93 -21.37
N THR A 361 9.45 -6.13 -22.69
CA THR A 361 8.57 -7.06 -23.42
C THR A 361 8.77 -8.51 -23.01
N LEU A 362 10.01 -8.96 -22.82
CA LEU A 362 10.37 -10.35 -22.55
C LEU A 362 11.08 -10.54 -21.20
N GLY A 363 10.52 -9.97 -20.13
CA GLY A 363 11.06 -10.12 -18.78
C GLY A 363 11.47 -11.54 -18.36
N PRO A 364 10.68 -12.60 -18.68
CA PRO A 364 11.07 -13.99 -18.40
C PRO A 364 12.36 -14.47 -19.06
N ALA A 365 12.79 -13.81 -20.15
CA ALA A 365 14.02 -14.16 -20.88
C ALA A 365 15.22 -13.31 -20.49
N TYR A 366 15.00 -12.26 -19.66
CA TYR A 366 16.02 -11.28 -19.35
C TYR A 366 17.35 -11.90 -18.89
N ASN A 367 18.42 -11.31 -19.35
CA ASN A 367 19.83 -11.59 -19.03
C ASN A 367 20.22 -13.05 -19.32
N LEU A 368 19.96 -13.52 -20.53
CA LEU A 368 20.34 -14.87 -21.02
C LEU A 368 19.77 -16.02 -20.17
N LYS A 369 18.60 -15.86 -19.56
CA LYS A 369 17.93 -16.97 -18.87
C LYS A 369 17.66 -18.12 -19.83
N LYS A 370 18.19 -19.31 -19.53
CA LYS A 370 18.07 -20.47 -20.41
C LYS A 370 16.65 -21.02 -20.54
N GLU A 371 15.85 -20.94 -19.46
CA GLU A 371 14.48 -21.42 -19.44
C GLU A 371 13.50 -20.25 -19.50
N PHE A 372 12.75 -20.15 -20.59
CA PHE A 372 11.67 -19.17 -20.76
C PHE A 372 10.45 -19.44 -19.86
N LYS A 373 10.66 -20.06 -18.69
CA LYS A 373 9.60 -20.36 -17.75
C LYS A 373 9.37 -19.16 -16.83
N GLN A 374 8.17 -18.60 -16.92
CA GLN A 374 7.76 -17.50 -16.06
C GLN A 374 7.89 -17.87 -14.60
N GLY A 375 8.39 -16.94 -13.77
CA GLY A 375 8.52 -17.11 -12.34
C GLY A 375 9.57 -18.11 -11.88
N SER A 376 10.35 -18.73 -12.79
CA SER A 376 11.43 -19.62 -12.39
C SER A 376 12.67 -18.84 -11.99
N TYR A 377 13.51 -19.45 -11.16
CA TYR A 377 14.76 -18.83 -10.72
C TYR A 377 15.65 -18.43 -11.91
N ASN A 378 16.11 -17.18 -11.92
CA ASN A 378 17.10 -16.67 -12.87
C ASN A 378 18.43 -16.41 -12.13
N PRO A 379 19.47 -17.23 -12.34
CA PRO A 379 20.75 -17.07 -11.64
C PRO A 379 21.54 -15.83 -12.07
N HIS A 380 21.17 -15.21 -13.20
CA HIS A 380 21.87 -14.07 -13.80
C HIS A 380 21.26 -12.72 -13.38
N VAL A 381 20.27 -12.72 -12.49
CA VAL A 381 19.61 -11.53 -11.91
C VAL A 381 19.56 -11.66 -10.41
N SER A 382 19.67 -10.57 -9.69
CA SER A 382 19.57 -10.54 -8.22
C SER A 382 18.18 -11.01 -7.77
N GLN A 383 18.15 -12.04 -6.95
CA GLN A 383 16.95 -12.49 -6.25
C GLN A 383 16.72 -11.58 -5.03
N LEU A 384 15.47 -11.44 -4.58
CA LEU A 384 15.21 -10.89 -3.25
C LEU A 384 16.07 -11.62 -2.21
N ASN A 385 16.53 -10.90 -1.18
CA ASN A 385 17.32 -11.49 -0.11
C ASN A 385 16.59 -12.66 0.56
N ASP A 386 17.33 -13.61 1.09
CA ASP A 386 16.77 -14.83 1.71
C ASP A 386 15.87 -14.53 2.92
N ILE A 387 15.97 -13.36 3.55
CA ILE A 387 15.01 -12.95 4.59
C ILE A 387 13.56 -12.99 4.10
N TYR A 388 13.32 -12.74 2.82
CA TYR A 388 11.98 -12.73 2.22
C TYR A 388 11.41 -14.14 1.95
N LYS A 389 12.19 -15.19 2.17
CA LYS A 389 11.71 -16.60 2.22
C LYS A 389 11.07 -16.93 3.56
N GLU A 390 11.40 -16.16 4.60
CA GLU A 390 10.91 -16.44 5.95
C GLU A 390 9.44 -16.05 6.09
N ALA A 391 8.74 -16.79 6.94
CA ALA A 391 7.32 -16.53 7.23
C ALA A 391 7.11 -15.32 8.15
N SER A 392 8.13 -14.97 8.94
CA SER A 392 8.16 -13.81 9.83
C SER A 392 9.60 -13.46 10.18
N GLY A 393 9.85 -12.24 10.64
CA GLY A 393 11.18 -11.80 11.03
C GLY A 393 11.19 -10.33 11.45
N PRO A 394 12.25 -9.87 12.12
CA PRO A 394 12.32 -8.52 12.67
C PRO A 394 12.24 -7.41 11.60
N LEU A 395 12.63 -7.70 10.36
CA LEU A 395 12.57 -6.78 9.23
C LEU A 395 11.29 -6.95 8.38
N LEU A 396 10.59 -8.07 8.51
CA LEU A 396 9.40 -8.42 7.75
C LEU A 396 8.14 -7.89 8.44
N LYS A 397 7.84 -6.62 8.22
CA LYS A 397 6.71 -5.93 8.84
C LYS A 397 5.85 -5.21 7.81
N ALA A 398 4.54 -5.23 8.00
CA ALA A 398 3.65 -4.33 7.26
C ALA A 398 3.68 -2.94 7.91
N ARG A 399 4.27 -1.96 7.24
CA ARG A 399 4.47 -0.59 7.74
C ARG A 399 3.38 0.34 7.21
N LEU A 400 2.62 0.93 8.13
CA LEU A 400 1.57 1.90 7.82
C LEU A 400 2.13 3.33 7.80
N LEU A 401 3.12 3.60 8.66
CA LEU A 401 3.85 4.86 8.71
C LEU A 401 5.16 4.67 9.44
N SER A 402 6.24 5.25 8.91
CA SER A 402 7.58 5.17 9.49
C SER A 402 8.09 6.52 10.00
N ALA A 403 9.02 6.48 10.95
CA ALA A 403 9.75 7.68 11.41
C ALA A 403 10.52 8.35 10.26
N ALA A 404 11.11 7.56 9.36
CA ALA A 404 11.79 8.07 8.19
C ALA A 404 10.87 8.96 7.34
N GLU A 405 9.64 8.49 7.05
CA GLU A 405 8.65 9.26 6.29
C GLU A 405 8.31 10.58 6.99
N VAL A 406 8.05 10.55 8.30
CA VAL A 406 7.75 11.76 9.09
C VAL A 406 8.86 12.78 9.00
N HIS A 407 10.11 12.35 9.11
CA HIS A 407 11.26 13.24 8.98
C HIS A 407 11.41 13.82 7.57
N PHE A 408 11.16 13.03 6.51
CA PHE A 408 11.18 13.58 5.14
C PHE A 408 10.03 14.58 4.89
N VAL A 409 8.85 14.37 5.48
CA VAL A 409 7.76 15.36 5.45
C VAL A 409 8.18 16.65 6.18
N LEU A 410 8.83 16.55 7.34
CA LEU A 410 9.34 17.71 8.05
C LEU A 410 10.48 18.41 7.30
N ALA A 411 11.35 17.66 6.59
CA ALA A 411 12.39 18.22 5.73
C ALA A 411 11.78 19.04 4.58
N GLU A 412 10.77 18.50 3.90
CA GLU A 412 10.05 19.22 2.85
C GLU A 412 9.33 20.44 3.40
N ALA A 413 8.67 20.33 4.55
CA ALA A 413 8.00 21.45 5.21
C ALA A 413 8.99 22.54 5.62
N ALA A 414 10.19 22.18 6.07
CA ALA A 414 11.26 23.12 6.37
C ALA A 414 11.82 23.80 5.11
N LEU A 415 11.92 23.07 4.00
CA LEU A 415 12.30 23.63 2.69
C LEU A 415 11.27 24.65 2.19
N LYS A 416 9.96 24.40 2.43
CA LYS A 416 8.87 25.35 2.14
C LYS A 416 8.83 26.54 3.13
N GLY A 417 9.66 26.55 4.18
CA GLY A 417 9.68 27.58 5.22
C GLY A 417 8.55 27.46 6.27
N TRP A 418 7.88 26.31 6.33
CA TRP A 418 6.78 26.05 7.27
C TRP A 418 7.26 25.52 8.63
N VAL A 419 8.47 24.95 8.68
CA VAL A 419 9.11 24.43 9.89
C VAL A 419 10.47 25.10 10.07
N SER A 420 10.81 25.50 11.29
CA SER A 420 12.08 26.12 11.63
C SER A 420 13.24 25.10 11.69
N GLY A 421 14.49 25.59 11.59
CA GLY A 421 15.69 24.77 11.74
C GLY A 421 16.32 24.27 10.45
N GLY A 422 15.64 24.53 9.31
CA GLY A 422 16.11 24.12 7.97
C GLY A 422 15.81 22.65 7.64
N PRO A 423 15.92 22.26 6.37
CA PRO A 423 15.55 20.94 5.90
C PRO A 423 16.60 19.84 6.20
N GLU A 424 17.89 20.17 6.17
CA GLU A 424 18.99 19.20 6.26
C GLU A 424 18.97 18.35 7.55
N PRO A 425 18.73 18.89 8.76
CA PRO A 425 18.64 18.08 9.96
C PRO A 425 17.55 17.00 9.90
N HIS A 426 16.38 17.37 9.34
CA HIS A 426 15.28 16.42 9.14
C HIS A 426 15.58 15.40 8.04
N TYR A 427 16.20 15.82 6.93
CA TYR A 427 16.66 14.92 5.88
C TYR A 427 17.62 13.87 6.44
N ASN A 428 18.67 14.31 7.15
CA ASN A 428 19.66 13.43 7.75
C ASN A 428 19.02 12.43 8.75
N GLU A 429 18.09 12.90 9.58
CA GLU A 429 17.39 12.03 10.51
C GLU A 429 16.46 11.06 9.78
N GLY A 430 15.77 11.48 8.69
CA GLY A 430 14.96 10.60 7.85
C GLY A 430 15.79 9.45 7.24
N VAL A 431 16.96 9.75 6.69
CA VAL A 431 17.91 8.76 6.19
C VAL A 431 18.34 7.81 7.32
N LYS A 432 18.72 8.35 8.47
CA LYS A 432 19.15 7.54 9.63
C LYS A 432 18.04 6.60 10.11
N GLN A 433 16.83 7.10 10.27
CA GLN A 433 15.70 6.28 10.71
C GLN A 433 15.36 5.17 9.70
N SER A 434 15.49 5.44 8.38
CA SER A 434 15.34 4.40 7.36
C SER A 434 16.42 3.32 7.47
N LEU A 435 17.66 3.69 7.69
CA LEU A 435 18.76 2.72 7.92
C LEU A 435 18.54 1.90 9.21
N GLU A 436 18.06 2.54 10.28
CA GLU A 436 17.70 1.85 11.54
C GLU A 436 16.57 0.84 11.32
N THR A 437 15.52 1.22 10.57
CA THR A 437 14.39 0.35 10.22
C THR A 437 14.85 -0.94 9.53
N TRP A 438 15.91 -0.88 8.74
CA TRP A 438 16.45 -2.02 7.99
C TRP A 438 17.69 -2.67 8.65
N GLY A 439 18.00 -2.29 9.88
CA GLY A 439 19.06 -2.91 10.69
C GLY A 439 20.49 -2.55 10.27
N VAL A 440 20.66 -1.49 9.48
CA VAL A 440 21.96 -1.01 8.99
C VAL A 440 22.29 0.41 9.48
N GLY A 441 21.66 0.85 10.57
CA GLY A 441 21.84 2.19 11.16
C GLY A 441 23.30 2.55 11.48
N GLY A 442 24.14 1.57 11.79
CA GLY A 442 25.59 1.78 12.00
C GLY A 442 26.34 2.33 10.79
N SER A 443 25.76 2.21 9.58
CA SER A 443 26.38 2.72 8.35
C SER A 443 26.05 4.19 8.07
N PHE A 444 25.23 4.84 8.89
CA PHE A 444 24.72 6.20 8.64
C PHE A 444 25.80 7.22 8.28
N ASN A 445 26.86 7.32 9.10
CA ASN A 445 27.91 8.34 8.89
C ASN A 445 28.67 8.18 7.57
N GLY A 446 28.89 6.94 7.13
CA GLY A 446 29.51 6.68 5.83
C GLY A 446 28.57 6.99 4.69
N TYR A 447 27.31 6.53 4.81
CA TYR A 447 26.29 6.70 3.80
C TYR A 447 25.93 8.17 3.54
N ILE A 448 25.69 8.96 4.62
CA ILE A 448 25.25 10.36 4.48
C ILE A 448 26.34 11.26 3.85
N ALA A 449 27.61 10.89 3.95
CA ALA A 449 28.71 11.60 3.29
C ALA A 449 28.65 11.46 1.77
N GLY A 450 28.14 10.34 1.24
CA GLY A 450 27.90 10.08 -0.17
C GLY A 450 26.53 10.53 -0.67
N ALA A 451 25.58 10.79 0.23
CA ALA A 451 24.20 11.19 -0.08
C ALA A 451 23.80 12.46 0.71
N PRO A 452 24.53 13.59 0.55
CA PRO A 452 24.26 14.82 1.29
C PRO A 452 22.95 15.46 0.83
N TYR A 453 22.34 16.27 1.71
CA TYR A 453 21.18 17.09 1.35
C TYR A 453 21.56 18.15 0.32
N GLY A 454 20.82 18.27 -0.77
CA GLY A 454 20.97 19.29 -1.83
C GLY A 454 19.65 19.94 -2.27
N GLY A 455 18.50 19.41 -1.81
CA GLY A 455 17.21 20.00 -2.16
C GLY A 455 16.03 19.03 -2.11
N LEU A 456 14.94 19.41 -2.82
CA LEU A 456 13.72 18.60 -2.87
C LEU A 456 13.94 17.24 -3.53
N GLU A 457 14.77 17.19 -4.58
CA GLU A 457 15.07 15.96 -5.31
C GLU A 457 15.68 14.90 -4.40
N ASP A 458 16.63 15.29 -3.52
CA ASP A 458 17.26 14.35 -2.58
C ASP A 458 16.27 13.91 -1.50
N ILE A 459 15.42 14.82 -1.00
CA ILE A 459 14.35 14.46 -0.05
C ILE A 459 13.44 13.40 -0.67
N MET A 460 12.96 13.62 -1.89
CA MET A 460 12.05 12.70 -2.56
C MET A 460 12.74 11.38 -2.95
N GLN A 461 14.00 11.41 -3.39
CA GLN A 461 14.75 10.19 -3.67
C GLN A 461 14.94 9.34 -2.42
N GLN A 462 15.38 9.93 -1.32
CA GLN A 462 15.57 9.19 -0.08
C GLN A 462 14.25 8.72 0.55
N LYS A 463 13.16 9.50 0.40
CA LYS A 463 11.83 9.09 0.81
C LYS A 463 11.30 7.93 -0.03
N TRP A 464 11.54 7.96 -1.35
CA TRP A 464 11.22 6.87 -2.27
C TRP A 464 11.96 5.58 -1.90
N ILE A 465 13.27 5.65 -1.62
CA ILE A 465 14.05 4.51 -1.14
C ILE A 465 13.50 4.00 0.22
N ALA A 466 13.22 4.90 1.17
CA ALA A 466 12.72 4.54 2.49
C ALA A 466 11.35 3.84 2.43
N ASN A 467 10.55 4.09 1.40
CA ASN A 467 9.25 3.48 1.15
C ASN A 467 9.34 2.08 0.48
N TRP A 468 10.50 1.42 0.52
CA TRP A 468 10.60 0.00 0.20
C TRP A 468 9.56 -0.82 0.98
N THR A 469 8.74 -1.63 0.29
CA THR A 469 7.56 -2.33 0.80
C THR A 469 6.34 -1.46 1.15
N SER A 470 6.42 -0.14 0.95
CA SER A 470 5.34 0.83 1.17
C SER A 470 5.16 1.74 -0.06
N ALA A 471 5.29 1.18 -1.26
CA ALA A 471 5.32 1.93 -2.52
C ALA A 471 4.07 2.79 -2.77
N ALA A 472 2.94 2.51 -2.10
CA ALA A 472 1.75 3.36 -2.18
C ALA A 472 2.07 4.81 -1.78
N GLU A 473 2.80 5.02 -0.67
CA GLU A 473 3.18 6.37 -0.22
C GLU A 473 4.20 7.02 -1.16
N ALA A 474 5.13 6.25 -1.72
CA ALA A 474 6.03 6.74 -2.75
C ALA A 474 5.27 7.21 -4.00
N TRP A 475 4.24 6.44 -4.43
CA TRP A 475 3.39 6.82 -5.56
C TRP A 475 2.58 8.09 -5.29
N PHE A 476 2.06 8.23 -4.08
CA PHE A 476 1.33 9.43 -3.70
C PHE A 476 2.23 10.67 -3.70
N ASP A 477 3.50 10.55 -3.28
CA ASP A 477 4.47 11.64 -3.37
C ASP A 477 4.89 11.93 -4.83
N TYR A 478 5.14 10.90 -5.65
CA TYR A 478 5.42 11.06 -7.06
C TYR A 478 4.31 11.85 -7.77
N ARG A 479 3.06 11.49 -7.55
CA ARG A 479 1.92 12.19 -8.17
C ARG A 479 1.86 13.67 -7.76
N ARG A 480 2.23 13.99 -6.53
CA ARG A 480 2.24 15.35 -5.99
C ARG A 480 3.44 16.18 -6.45
N THR A 481 4.61 15.58 -6.59
CA THR A 481 5.88 16.29 -6.84
C THR A 481 6.47 16.08 -8.22
N GLY A 482 6.15 14.96 -8.88
CA GLY A 482 6.82 14.47 -10.08
C GLY A 482 8.18 13.80 -9.81
N LEU A 483 8.51 13.55 -8.52
CA LEU A 483 9.80 13.02 -8.11
C LEU A 483 9.69 11.68 -7.37
N PRO A 484 10.70 10.79 -7.49
CA PRO A 484 11.84 10.90 -8.41
C PRO A 484 11.39 10.86 -9.87
N ASN A 485 12.26 11.31 -10.80
CA ASN A 485 11.95 11.32 -12.22
C ASN A 485 12.05 9.90 -12.81
N LEU A 486 10.96 9.16 -12.72
CA LEU A 486 10.85 7.78 -13.22
C LEU A 486 10.35 7.77 -14.67
N GLN A 487 10.99 6.96 -15.50
CA GLN A 487 10.60 6.75 -16.89
C GLN A 487 9.86 5.42 -17.03
N THR A 488 8.90 5.36 -17.95
CA THR A 488 8.23 4.10 -18.29
C THR A 488 9.13 3.25 -19.20
N GLY A 489 8.95 1.92 -19.15
CA GLY A 489 9.63 1.03 -20.08
C GLY A 489 8.81 0.80 -21.36
N GLU A 490 9.42 0.12 -22.35
CA GLU A 490 8.89 -0.08 -23.70
C GLU A 490 7.51 -0.78 -23.72
N ALA A 491 7.30 -1.76 -22.84
CA ALA A 491 6.05 -2.51 -22.77
C ALA A 491 4.97 -1.84 -21.90
N SER A 492 5.18 -0.63 -21.42
CA SER A 492 4.19 0.10 -20.63
C SER A 492 2.92 0.39 -21.43
N LYS A 493 1.75 0.30 -20.79
CA LYS A 493 0.46 0.59 -21.44
C LYS A 493 0.38 2.02 -21.99
N ARG A 494 1.08 2.98 -21.36
CA ARG A 494 1.18 4.39 -21.76
C ARG A 494 2.58 4.92 -21.44
N ASP A 495 3.00 5.96 -22.14
CA ASP A 495 4.28 6.65 -21.91
C ASP A 495 4.27 7.56 -20.66
N ALA A 496 3.51 7.19 -19.66
CA ALA A 496 3.42 7.89 -18.38
C ALA A 496 2.96 6.93 -17.29
N LEU A 497 3.38 7.14 -16.06
CA LEU A 497 2.94 6.37 -14.90
C LEU A 497 1.47 6.68 -14.57
N PRO A 498 0.68 5.70 -14.13
CA PRO A 498 -0.72 5.93 -13.75
C PRO A 498 -0.84 6.85 -12.53
N LEU A 499 -1.98 7.53 -12.41
CA LEU A 499 -2.26 8.54 -11.37
C LEU A 499 -3.32 8.08 -10.35
N ARG A 500 -4.14 7.08 -10.70
CA ARG A 500 -5.24 6.58 -9.85
C ARG A 500 -5.65 5.18 -10.28
N PHE A 501 -6.44 4.51 -9.47
CA PHE A 501 -7.17 3.32 -9.91
C PHE A 501 -8.45 3.71 -10.64
N TYR A 502 -8.90 2.86 -11.57
CA TYR A 502 -10.23 3.01 -12.16
C TYR A 502 -11.30 2.80 -11.09
N TYR A 503 -12.43 3.52 -11.18
CA TYR A 503 -13.63 3.05 -10.52
C TYR A 503 -14.01 1.70 -11.09
N HIS A 504 -14.24 0.74 -10.21
CA HIS A 504 -14.50 -0.64 -10.60
C HIS A 504 -15.84 -0.78 -11.34
N ILE A 505 -15.92 -1.70 -12.31
CA ILE A 505 -17.13 -1.93 -13.12
C ILE A 505 -18.35 -2.22 -12.25
N ASN A 506 -18.20 -2.93 -11.14
CA ASN A 506 -19.31 -3.19 -10.23
C ASN A 506 -19.93 -1.91 -9.67
N GLU A 507 -19.11 -0.90 -9.34
CA GLU A 507 -19.61 0.39 -8.86
C GLU A 507 -20.37 1.13 -9.96
N ILE A 508 -19.86 1.09 -11.19
CA ILE A 508 -20.48 1.71 -12.36
C ILE A 508 -21.84 1.04 -12.64
N ASP A 509 -21.93 -0.28 -12.49
CA ASP A 509 -23.16 -1.03 -12.78
C ASP A 509 -24.21 -0.94 -11.65
N THR A 510 -23.77 -0.87 -10.39
CA THR A 510 -24.66 -0.93 -9.22
C THR A 510 -25.01 0.44 -8.63
N ASN A 511 -24.16 1.46 -8.82
CA ASN A 511 -24.34 2.83 -8.33
C ASN A 511 -24.03 3.86 -9.44
N ALA A 512 -24.61 3.65 -10.63
CA ALA A 512 -24.27 4.33 -11.86
C ALA A 512 -24.30 5.87 -11.76
N ASP A 513 -25.37 6.45 -11.24
CA ASP A 513 -25.54 7.91 -11.17
C ASP A 513 -24.43 8.59 -10.35
N ASN A 514 -24.06 8.00 -9.22
CA ASN A 514 -23.01 8.54 -8.35
C ASN A 514 -21.61 8.28 -8.92
N ALA A 515 -21.39 7.11 -9.53
CA ALA A 515 -20.14 6.80 -10.21
C ALA A 515 -19.91 7.75 -11.40
N ASP A 516 -20.92 7.97 -12.25
CA ASP A 516 -20.84 8.88 -13.40
C ASP A 516 -20.60 10.33 -12.96
N ALA A 517 -21.25 10.76 -11.88
CA ALA A 517 -21.00 12.08 -11.30
C ALA A 517 -19.53 12.23 -10.85
N ALA A 518 -18.96 11.22 -10.18
CA ALA A 518 -17.56 11.23 -9.77
C ALA A 518 -16.60 11.18 -10.98
N ILE A 519 -16.89 10.35 -11.98
CA ILE A 519 -16.10 10.26 -13.22
C ILE A 519 -16.11 11.61 -13.97
N SER A 520 -17.23 12.31 -13.97
CA SER A 520 -17.35 13.63 -14.64
C SER A 520 -16.47 14.72 -14.01
N ARG A 521 -16.11 14.56 -12.72
CA ARG A 521 -15.21 15.48 -12.00
C ARG A 521 -13.72 15.18 -12.22
N LEU A 522 -13.36 14.05 -12.83
CA LEU A 522 -11.98 13.73 -13.19
C LEU A 522 -11.53 14.56 -14.39
N GLU A 523 -10.27 15.00 -14.35
CA GLU A 523 -9.64 15.75 -15.44
C GLU A 523 -8.85 14.80 -16.34
N ALA A 524 -9.21 14.74 -17.62
CA ALA A 524 -8.47 13.93 -18.59
C ALA A 524 -7.10 14.53 -18.87
N THR A 525 -6.07 13.67 -18.97
CA THR A 525 -4.73 14.04 -19.45
C THR A 525 -4.51 13.57 -20.89
N GLN A 526 -3.42 14.00 -21.51
CA GLN A 526 -3.00 13.52 -22.83
C GLN A 526 -2.72 12.00 -22.86
N PHE A 527 -2.43 11.39 -21.70
CA PHE A 527 -2.13 9.97 -21.56
C PHE A 527 -3.36 9.10 -21.30
N LYS A 528 -4.57 9.68 -21.26
CA LYS A 528 -5.81 8.91 -21.15
C LYS A 528 -5.93 7.85 -22.25
N GLY A 529 -5.41 8.15 -23.45
CA GLY A 529 -5.41 7.23 -24.57
C GLY A 529 -6.82 6.88 -25.06
N GLU A 530 -7.08 5.59 -25.28
CA GLU A 530 -8.35 5.06 -25.82
C GLU A 530 -9.44 4.87 -24.76
N ASP A 531 -9.20 5.20 -23.49
CA ASP A 531 -10.26 5.11 -22.47
C ASP A 531 -11.45 6.00 -22.86
N THR A 532 -12.64 5.41 -22.97
CA THR A 532 -13.83 6.06 -23.54
C THR A 532 -14.42 7.16 -22.65
N SER A 533 -14.18 7.07 -21.33
CA SER A 533 -14.60 8.06 -20.34
C SER A 533 -13.41 8.63 -19.57
N ASN A 534 -13.65 9.56 -18.64
CA ASN A 534 -12.61 10.03 -17.73
C ASN A 534 -12.26 9.02 -16.63
N ASN A 535 -12.97 7.89 -16.54
CA ASN A 535 -12.58 6.77 -15.69
C ASN A 535 -11.32 6.09 -16.26
N SER A 536 -10.20 6.76 -16.11
CA SER A 536 -8.89 6.32 -16.59
C SER A 536 -7.87 6.40 -15.46
N ALA A 537 -6.93 5.46 -15.44
CA ALA A 537 -5.81 5.52 -14.50
C ALA A 537 -4.89 6.73 -14.77
N TRP A 538 -4.98 7.35 -15.94
CA TRP A 538 -4.21 8.55 -16.34
C TRP A 538 -5.04 9.84 -16.28
N SER A 539 -6.21 9.83 -15.65
CA SER A 539 -6.98 11.04 -15.34
C SER A 539 -6.60 11.59 -13.96
N LYS A 540 -6.64 12.92 -13.82
CA LYS A 540 -6.36 13.59 -12.53
C LYS A 540 -7.60 13.62 -11.65
N MET A 541 -7.44 13.16 -10.43
CA MET A 541 -8.41 13.41 -9.34
C MET A 541 -8.21 14.80 -8.77
N TRP A 542 -9.15 15.30 -7.97
CA TRP A 542 -9.17 16.67 -7.45
C TRP A 542 -7.83 17.12 -6.83
N VAL A 543 -7.16 16.29 -6.04
CA VAL A 543 -5.90 16.67 -5.37
C VAL A 543 -4.75 16.97 -6.34
N LEU A 544 -4.83 16.49 -7.58
CA LEU A 544 -3.82 16.69 -8.64
C LEU A 544 -4.22 17.78 -9.65
N GLN A 545 -5.50 18.14 -9.72
CA GLN A 545 -6.00 19.12 -10.69
C GLN A 545 -5.46 20.51 -10.42
N GLY A 546 -4.94 21.17 -11.48
CA GLY A 546 -4.40 22.53 -11.40
C GLY A 546 -3.02 22.64 -10.76
N THR A 547 -2.39 21.54 -10.33
CA THR A 547 -1.04 21.57 -9.73
C THR A 547 0.09 21.55 -10.76
N GLY A 548 -0.19 21.15 -12.02
CA GLY A 548 0.83 20.93 -13.05
C GLY A 548 1.71 19.70 -12.78
N LYS A 549 1.32 18.82 -11.86
CA LYS A 549 2.07 17.63 -11.47
C LYS A 549 1.23 16.36 -11.66
N PRO A 550 1.92 15.21 -11.88
CA PRO A 550 3.33 15.07 -12.28
C PRO A 550 3.56 15.45 -13.76
N TYR A 551 2.47 15.52 -14.60
CA TYR A 551 2.47 15.88 -16.01
C TYR A 551 1.15 16.56 -16.41
#